data_54a113b5b7b6228525939e21998ff2d8
#
_entry.id   54a113b5b7b6228525939e21998ff2d8
#
_cell.length_a   1.000
_cell.length_b   1.000
_cell.length_c   1.000
_cell.angle_alpha   90.00
_cell.angle_beta   90.00
_cell.angle_gamma   90.00
#
_symmetry.space_group_name_H-M   'P 1'
#
loop_
_entity.id
_entity.type
_entity.pdbx_description
1 polymer ?
#
loop_
_entity_poly.entity_id
_entity_poly.type
_entity_poly.pdbx_seq_one_letter_code
_entity_poly.pdbx_strand_id
1 'polypeptide(L)'
;MLIQNFHYSISPALHYSTKEMKHRLLRVNELVKRELSGIITREITFDSAIVTINHVDVTPDLKSAHVFVSVLGSESGASVLSKLEPHRVALQAGLVRHVVLKYTPHLVFHLDDSIERGTRIIEIIQQLETPQAEEK
;
A
#
# COMPACT_ATOMS: atom_id res chain seq x y z
N MET A 1 -6.26 -12.43 -19.83
CA MET A 1 -7.00 -13.09 -20.00
C MET A 1 -7.79 -13.61 -18.99
N LEU A 2 -7.35 -14.07 -17.94
CA LEU A 2 -8.12 -14.43 -16.99
C LEU A 2 -9.00 -13.48 -16.53
N ILE A 3 -8.58 -12.26 -16.32
CA ILE A 3 -9.38 -11.24 -15.86
C ILE A 3 -10.47 -11.03 -16.74
N GLN A 4 -10.25 -11.12 -18.03
CA GLN A 4 -11.28 -10.89 -18.83
C GLN A 4 -12.18 -11.98 -18.93
N ASN A 5 -11.83 -13.11 -18.63
CA ASN A 5 -12.76 -14.09 -18.64
C ASN A 5 -13.77 -13.96 -17.68
N PHE A 6 -13.49 -13.23 -16.86
CA PHE A 6 -14.38 -13.09 -15.92
C PHE A 6 -15.32 -12.33 -16.19
N HIS A 7 -15.37 -11.81 -16.78
CA HIS A 7 -16.16 -11.11 -16.95
C HIS A 7 -17.08 -11.37 -17.43
N TYR A 8 -17.23 -11.94 -17.83
CA TYR A 8 -17.88 -12.22 -18.17
C TYR A 8 -18.65 -12.62 -17.78
N SER A 9 -18.89 -12.66 -17.81
CA SER A 9 -19.53 -13.27 -17.42
C SER A 9 -20.42 -12.76 -17.02
N ILE A 10 -21.01 -12.02 -17.31
CA ILE A 10 -21.80 -11.53 -16.98
C ILE A 10 -22.65 -11.81 -16.14
N SER A 11 -23.52 -12.38 -16.48
CA SER A 11 -24.33 -12.81 -15.53
C SER A 11 -23.66 -13.21 -14.35
N PRO A 12 -22.54 -13.72 -14.48
CA PRO A 12 -21.83 -14.09 -13.33
C PRO A 12 -21.73 -13.00 -12.35
N ALA A 13 -21.64 -11.82 -12.85
CA ALA A 13 -21.52 -10.74 -11.92
C ALA A 13 -22.67 -10.68 -10.99
N LEU A 14 -23.81 -11.11 -11.42
CA LEU A 14 -24.94 -11.05 -10.56
C LEU A 14 -24.86 -12.03 -9.45
N HIS A 15 -24.13 -13.09 -9.64
CA HIS A 15 -24.04 -14.08 -8.62
C HIS A 15 -22.85 -13.90 -7.72
N TYR A 16 -21.95 -13.01 -8.04
CA TYR A 16 -20.81 -12.82 -7.19
C TYR A 16 -21.25 -12.16 -5.92
N SER A 17 -20.86 -12.70 -4.80
CA SER A 17 -21.16 -12.06 -3.55
C SER A 17 -20.17 -10.95 -3.32
N THR A 18 -20.51 -10.03 -2.47
CA THR A 18 -19.62 -8.97 -2.08
C THR A 18 -18.36 -9.56 -1.49
N LYS A 19 -18.47 -10.69 -0.81
CA LYS A 19 -17.35 -11.34 -0.22
C LYS A 19 -16.34 -11.81 -1.26
N GLU A 20 -16.81 -12.36 -2.36
CA GLU A 20 -15.92 -12.80 -3.40
C GLU A 20 -15.22 -11.64 -4.04
N MET A 21 -15.89 -10.53 -4.25
CA MET A 21 -15.27 -9.36 -4.81
C MET A 21 -14.22 -8.83 -3.88
N LYS A 22 -14.46 -8.88 -2.57
CA LYS A 22 -13.48 -8.45 -1.63
C LYS A 22 -12.24 -9.33 -1.68
N HIS A 23 -12.42 -10.64 -1.78
CA HIS A 23 -11.28 -11.54 -1.84
C HIS A 23 -10.45 -11.27 -3.08
N ARG A 24 -11.09 -10.96 -4.19
CA ARG A 24 -10.39 -10.70 -5.42
C ARG A 24 -9.57 -9.42 -5.29
N LEU A 25 -10.15 -8.38 -4.70
CA LEU A 25 -9.41 -7.14 -4.48
C LEU A 25 -8.26 -7.34 -3.53
N LEU A 26 -8.44 -8.15 -2.49
CA LEU A 26 -7.36 -8.41 -1.56
C LEU A 26 -6.20 -9.09 -2.25
N ARG A 27 -6.47 -10.01 -3.18
CA ARG A 27 -5.39 -10.66 -3.90
C ARG A 27 -4.67 -9.68 -4.81
N VAL A 28 -5.41 -8.80 -5.47
CA VAL A 28 -4.81 -7.80 -6.32
C VAL A 28 -3.94 -6.86 -5.48
N ASN A 29 -4.44 -6.45 -4.31
CA ASN A 29 -3.71 -5.57 -3.43
C ASN A 29 -2.37 -6.19 -3.02
N GLU A 30 -2.37 -7.48 -2.67
CA GLU A 30 -1.15 -8.13 -2.25
C GLU A 30 -0.17 -8.31 -3.40
N LEU A 31 -0.68 -8.61 -4.58
CA LEU A 31 0.16 -8.77 -5.74
C LEU A 31 0.80 -7.45 -6.13
N VAL A 32 0.02 -6.37 -6.13
CA VAL A 32 0.54 -5.04 -6.46
C VAL A 32 1.58 -4.63 -5.43
N LYS A 33 1.30 -4.89 -4.15
CA LYS A 33 2.22 -4.54 -3.09
C LYS A 33 3.56 -5.25 -3.29
N ARG A 34 3.53 -6.54 -3.57
CA ARG A 34 4.75 -7.31 -3.72
C ARG A 34 5.57 -6.84 -4.92
N GLU A 35 4.91 -6.61 -6.04
CA GLU A 35 5.63 -6.20 -7.24
C GLU A 35 6.17 -4.79 -7.11
N LEU A 36 5.40 -3.88 -6.55
CA LEU A 36 5.86 -2.51 -6.37
C LEU A 36 7.02 -2.45 -5.38
N SER A 37 6.97 -3.24 -4.32
CA SER A 37 8.05 -3.26 -3.35
C SER A 37 9.35 -3.64 -4.03
N GLY A 38 9.31 -4.66 -4.88
CA GLY A 38 10.50 -5.08 -5.60
C GLY A 38 10.99 -4.02 -6.57
N ILE A 39 10.09 -3.37 -7.28
CA ILE A 39 10.47 -2.36 -8.25
C ILE A 39 11.09 -1.16 -7.55
N ILE A 40 10.49 -0.70 -6.46
CA ILE A 40 11.01 0.45 -5.73
C ILE A 40 12.40 0.13 -5.19
N THR A 41 12.59 -1.06 -4.66
CA THR A 41 13.88 -1.42 -4.12
C THR A 41 14.96 -1.43 -5.20
N ARG A 42 14.61 -1.87 -6.40
CA ARG A 42 15.58 -1.94 -7.47
C ARG A 42 15.86 -0.59 -8.14
N GLU A 43 14.81 0.22 -8.26
CA GLU A 43 14.91 1.42 -9.09
C GLU A 43 15.18 2.70 -8.35
N ILE A 44 14.92 2.77 -7.07
CA ILE A 44 15.06 4.02 -6.35
C ILE A 44 15.93 3.81 -5.13
N THR A 45 16.86 4.73 -4.93
CA THR A 45 17.75 4.68 -3.78
C THR A 45 17.41 5.79 -2.82
N PHE A 46 17.26 5.44 -1.55
CA PHE A 46 17.02 6.42 -0.51
C PHE A 46 18.24 6.42 0.40
N ASP A 47 18.92 7.57 0.47
CA ASP A 47 20.20 7.62 1.12
C ASP A 47 20.19 7.37 2.60
N SER A 48 19.22 7.87 3.28
CA SER A 48 19.18 7.78 4.72
C SER A 48 17.90 7.20 5.24
N ALA A 49 17.25 6.39 4.46
CA ALA A 49 15.94 5.86 4.86
C ALA A 49 15.70 4.48 4.28
N ILE A 50 14.93 3.70 5.01
CA ILE A 50 14.40 2.45 4.54
C ILE A 50 12.93 2.69 4.31
N VAL A 51 12.46 2.48 3.09
CA VAL A 51 11.08 2.74 2.71
C VAL A 51 10.40 1.40 2.48
N THR A 52 9.30 1.19 3.18
CA THR A 52 8.57 -0.07 3.12
C THR A 52 7.12 0.20 2.73
N ILE A 53 6.58 -0.58 1.83
CA ILE A 53 5.17 -0.49 1.50
C ILE A 53 4.43 -1.34 2.51
N ASN A 54 3.58 -0.70 3.33
CA ASN A 54 2.83 -1.42 4.34
C ASN A 54 1.61 -2.09 3.74
N HIS A 55 0.89 -1.40 2.90
CA HIS A 55 -0.21 -2.03 2.18
C HIS A 55 -0.60 -1.19 0.98
N VAL A 56 -1.37 -1.80 0.10
CA VAL A 56 -1.85 -1.15 -1.11
C VAL A 56 -3.35 -1.38 -1.14
N ASP A 57 -4.08 -0.36 -1.51
CA ASP A 57 -5.52 -0.43 -1.58
C ASP A 57 -5.94 0.00 -2.98
N VAL A 58 -6.26 -0.96 -3.83
CA VAL A 58 -6.67 -0.69 -5.20
C VAL A 58 -8.17 -0.46 -5.20
N THR A 59 -8.61 0.57 -5.90
CA THR A 59 -10.03 0.88 -5.95
C THR A 59 -10.79 -0.21 -6.70
N PRO A 60 -12.07 -0.40 -6.41
CA PRO A 60 -12.83 -1.49 -7.06
C PRO A 60 -12.88 -1.39 -8.58
N ASP A 61 -12.77 -0.19 -9.13
CA ASP A 61 -12.76 -0.03 -10.58
C ASP A 61 -11.36 -0.27 -11.15
N LEU A 62 -10.37 -0.56 -10.29
CA LEU A 62 -9.00 -0.85 -10.66
C LEU A 62 -8.28 0.30 -11.35
N LYS A 63 -8.77 1.51 -11.18
CA LYS A 63 -8.16 2.66 -11.83
C LYS A 63 -7.18 3.42 -10.96
N SER A 64 -7.24 3.22 -9.66
CA SER A 64 -6.32 3.89 -8.74
C SER A 64 -5.81 2.89 -7.72
N ALA A 65 -4.60 3.10 -7.25
CA ALA A 65 -4.03 2.27 -6.21
C ALA A 65 -3.40 3.19 -5.19
N HIS A 66 -3.87 3.11 -3.96
CA HIS A 66 -3.34 3.91 -2.87
C HIS A 66 -2.26 3.09 -2.19
N VAL A 67 -1.04 3.62 -2.20
CA VAL A 67 0.12 2.91 -1.69
C VAL A 67 0.55 3.57 -0.40
N PHE A 68 0.51 2.82 0.69
CA PHE A 68 0.84 3.36 2.00
C PHE A 68 2.24 2.91 2.39
N VAL A 69 3.12 3.88 2.58
CA VAL A 69 4.52 3.60 2.85
C VAL A 69 4.92 4.10 4.23
N SER A 70 5.86 3.40 4.85
CA SER A 70 6.45 3.86 6.08
C SER A 70 7.93 4.08 5.84
N VAL A 71 8.51 5.00 6.59
CA VAL A 71 9.88 5.41 6.40
C VAL A 71 10.61 5.29 7.72
N LEU A 72 11.75 4.58 7.71
CA LEU A 72 12.60 4.48 8.85
C LEU A 72 13.94 5.10 8.48
N GLY A 73 14.46 5.93 9.34
CA GLY A 73 15.75 6.57 9.07
C GLY A 73 15.65 8.06 9.30
N SER A 74 16.66 8.78 8.88
CA SER A 74 16.71 10.21 9.13
C SER A 74 16.04 11.03 8.05
N GLU A 75 15.68 10.43 6.93
CA GLU A 75 15.01 11.18 5.89
C GLU A 75 13.53 11.33 6.25
N SER A 76 12.96 12.51 6.00
CA SER A 76 11.56 12.72 6.36
C SER A 76 10.63 12.02 5.39
N GLY A 77 9.43 11.73 5.86
CA GLY A 77 8.44 11.13 5.00
C GLY A 77 8.09 12.00 3.81
N ALA A 78 8.03 13.31 4.02
CA ALA A 78 7.71 14.21 2.93
C ALA A 78 8.80 14.16 1.85
N SER A 79 10.05 14.06 2.26
CA SER A 79 11.15 13.96 1.32
C SER A 79 11.05 12.68 0.52
N VAL A 80 10.70 11.57 1.17
CA VAL A 80 10.56 10.29 0.50
C VAL A 80 9.42 10.35 -0.52
N LEU A 81 8.29 10.95 -0.15
CA LEU A 81 7.19 11.06 -1.09
C LEU A 81 7.59 11.93 -2.28
N SER A 82 8.36 12.97 -2.04
CA SER A 82 8.82 13.82 -3.12
C SER A 82 9.72 13.06 -4.09
N LYS A 83 10.45 12.08 -3.58
CA LYS A 83 11.30 11.27 -4.45
C LYS A 83 10.50 10.22 -5.20
N LEU A 84 9.41 9.75 -4.61
CA LEU A 84 8.59 8.75 -5.27
C LEU A 84 7.79 9.31 -6.43
N GLU A 85 7.31 10.54 -6.29
CA GLU A 85 6.45 11.11 -7.32
C GLU A 85 7.06 11.15 -8.72
N PRO A 86 8.31 11.57 -8.89
CA PRO A 86 8.87 11.59 -10.24
C PRO A 86 8.98 10.20 -10.87
N HIS A 87 8.99 9.16 -10.03
CA HIS A 87 9.11 7.80 -10.53
C HIS A 87 7.76 7.13 -10.74
N ARG A 88 6.66 7.83 -10.46
CA ARG A 88 5.34 7.23 -10.50
C ARG A 88 5.02 6.57 -11.84
N VAL A 89 5.29 7.25 -12.92
CA VAL A 89 4.98 6.71 -14.24
C VAL A 89 5.83 5.48 -14.54
N ALA A 90 7.11 5.53 -14.18
CA ALA A 90 7.99 4.40 -14.39
C ALA A 90 7.56 3.20 -13.53
N LEU A 91 7.11 3.47 -12.31
CA LEU A 91 6.64 2.41 -11.43
C LEU A 91 5.37 1.78 -11.98
N GLN A 92 4.47 2.60 -12.53
CA GLN A 92 3.26 2.08 -13.13
C GLN A 92 3.58 1.21 -14.34
N ALA A 93 4.52 1.64 -15.16
CA ALA A 93 4.92 0.86 -16.33
C ALA A 93 5.57 -0.47 -15.90
N GLY A 94 6.39 -0.42 -14.85
CA GLY A 94 7.00 -1.63 -14.35
C GLY A 94 5.99 -2.59 -13.78
N LEU A 95 4.97 -2.05 -13.12
CA LEU A 95 3.95 -2.87 -12.52
C LEU A 95 3.20 -3.68 -13.58
N VAL A 96 2.78 -3.05 -14.68
CA VAL A 96 2.01 -3.76 -15.67
C VAL A 96 2.82 -4.81 -16.42
N ARG A 97 4.13 -4.78 -16.31
CA ARG A 97 4.93 -5.84 -16.94
C ARG A 97 4.85 -7.12 -16.12
N HIS A 98 4.57 -7.02 -14.83
CA HIS A 98 4.58 -8.17 -13.96
C HIS A 98 3.21 -8.59 -13.45
N VAL A 99 2.23 -7.72 -13.56
CA VAL A 99 0.89 -7.99 -13.04
C VAL A 99 -0.11 -7.75 -14.16
N VAL A 100 -0.94 -8.74 -14.42
CA VAL A 100 -1.96 -8.60 -15.46
C VAL A 100 -3.15 -7.88 -14.87
N LEU A 101 -3.35 -6.64 -15.28
CA LEU A 101 -4.45 -5.82 -14.80
C LEU A 101 -5.19 -5.25 -15.99
N LYS A 102 -6.48 -5.04 -15.80
CA LYS A 102 -7.31 -4.50 -16.87
C LYS A 102 -6.90 -3.07 -17.19
N TYR A 103 -6.53 -2.30 -16.18
CA TYR A 103 -6.08 -0.93 -16.37
C TYR A 103 -4.76 -0.76 -15.65
N THR A 104 -3.95 0.20 -16.09
CA THR A 104 -2.77 0.59 -15.34
C THR A 104 -3.27 1.52 -14.23
N PRO A 105 -3.21 1.11 -12.98
CA PRO A 105 -3.75 1.95 -11.93
C PRO A 105 -2.87 3.17 -11.70
N HIS A 106 -3.51 4.27 -11.40
CA HIS A 106 -2.79 5.50 -11.06
C HIS A 106 -2.34 5.35 -9.61
N LEU A 107 -1.04 5.45 -9.38
CA LEU A 107 -0.50 5.26 -8.03
C LEU A 107 -0.59 6.55 -7.24
N VAL A 108 -1.09 6.45 -6.03
CA VAL A 108 -1.17 7.59 -5.11
C VAL A 108 -0.43 7.16 -3.86
N PHE A 109 0.63 7.87 -3.50
CA PHE A 109 1.46 7.50 -2.37
C PHE A 109 1.04 8.26 -1.12
N HIS A 110 0.95 7.54 -0.01
CA HIS A 110 0.57 8.10 1.28
C HIS A 110 1.55 7.65 2.33
N LEU A 111 1.82 8.49 3.29
CA LEU A 111 2.62 8.08 4.42
C LEU A 111 1.72 7.35 5.40
N ASP A 112 2.19 6.21 5.88
CA ASP A 112 1.44 5.44 6.85
C ASP A 112 2.13 5.60 8.19
N ASP A 113 1.54 6.36 9.08
CA ASP A 113 2.11 6.58 10.38
C ASP A 113 1.43 5.73 11.45
N SER A 114 0.75 4.65 11.03
CA SER A 114 0.02 3.83 11.98
C SER A 114 0.95 3.21 13.03
N ILE A 115 2.18 2.89 12.67
CA ILE A 115 3.11 2.33 13.62
C ILE A 115 3.46 3.36 14.67
N GLU A 116 3.72 4.59 14.27
CA GLU A 116 4.03 5.64 15.21
C GLU A 116 2.85 5.93 16.10
N ARG A 117 1.64 5.94 15.55
CA ARG A 117 0.47 6.17 16.36
C ARG A 117 0.25 5.04 17.34
N GLY A 118 0.48 3.80 16.93
CA GLY A 118 0.35 2.65 17.80
C GLY A 118 1.35 2.72 18.95
N THR A 119 2.59 3.08 18.67
CA THR A 119 3.60 3.20 19.69
C THR A 119 3.21 4.29 20.68
N ARG A 120 2.70 5.42 20.18
CA ARG A 120 2.30 6.50 21.05
C ARG A 120 1.17 6.07 21.97
N ILE A 121 0.21 5.31 21.45
CA ILE A 121 -0.88 4.83 22.28
C ILE A 121 -0.37 3.91 23.37
N ILE A 122 0.57 3.03 23.05
CA ILE A 122 1.13 2.14 24.03
C ILE A 122 1.88 2.93 25.10
N GLU A 123 2.61 3.96 24.73
CA GLU A 123 3.31 4.78 25.68
C GLU A 123 2.34 5.47 26.61
N ILE A 124 1.24 5.96 26.10
CA ILE A 124 0.24 6.63 26.92
C ILE A 124 -0.37 5.64 27.89
N ILE A 125 -0.66 4.42 27.47
CA ILE A 125 -1.20 3.42 28.34
C ILE A 125 -0.21 3.09 29.45
N GLN A 126 1.06 2.96 29.11
CA GLN A 126 2.06 2.67 30.12
C GLN A 126 2.19 3.80 31.12
N GLN A 127 2.08 5.04 30.67
CA GLN A 127 2.15 6.15 31.56
C GLN A 127 0.96 6.17 32.51
N LEU A 128 -0.18 5.76 32.03
CA LEU A 128 -1.34 5.73 32.89
C LEU A 128 -1.23 4.66 33.96
N GLU A 129 -0.54 3.59 33.68
CA GLU A 129 -0.39 2.56 34.67
C GLU A 129 0.74 2.81 35.61
N THR A 130 1.84 3.28 35.13
CA THR A 130 2.99 3.48 35.97
C THR A 130 2.93 4.65 36.87
N PRO A 131 2.57 5.79 36.40
CA PRO A 131 2.61 6.96 37.19
C PRO A 131 1.79 6.87 38.38
N GLN A 132 0.70 6.15 38.31
CA GLN A 132 -0.04 6.14 39.44
C GLN A 132 0.68 5.57 40.52
N ALA A 133 1.46 4.67 40.25
CA ALA A 133 2.16 4.06 41.27
C ALA A 133 3.11 5.00 41.81
N GLU A 134 3.75 5.75 41.07
CA GLU A 134 4.66 6.55 41.64
C GLU A 134 4.23 7.75 42.09
N GLU A 135 3.13 8.14 41.78
CA GLU A 135 2.72 9.31 42.28
C GLU A 135 2.60 9.29 43.63
N LYS A 136 2.61 8.29 44.25
CA LYS A 136 2.44 8.35 45.62
C LYS A 136 3.62 8.55 46.27
#